data_a78a94ee52f2a0f332c4491f28ec3970
#
_entry.id   a78a94ee52f2a0f332c4491f28ec3970
#
_cell.length_a   1.000
_cell.length_b   1.000
_cell.length_c   1.000
_cell.angle_alpha   90.00
_cell.angle_beta   90.00
_cell.angle_gamma   90.00
#
_symmetry.space_group_name_H-M   'P 1'
#
loop_
_entity.id
_entity.type
_entity.pdbx_description
1 polymer ?
#
loop_
_entity_poly.entity_id
_entity_poly.type
_entity_poly.pdbx_seq_one_letter_code
_entity_poly.pdbx_strand_id
1 'polypeptide(L)'
;MSRGLGDVYKRQMQYIAYAQRGELEKCAEESFDCVSCGCCSVRCPAGISHPMVGLLARRLTGKYIAPKSEHLEKRVEEIHEGKYDDLIEQIMQKPITDMQELYNNREIEK
;
A
#
# COMPACT_ATOMS: atom_id res chain seq x y z
N MET A 1 -26.20 8.84 4.61
CA MET A 1 -26.17 7.56 4.23
C MET A 1 -24.85 7.01 3.86
N SER A 2 -24.61 5.92 4.36
CA SER A 2 -23.36 5.29 4.21
C SER A 2 -23.01 5.12 2.75
N ARG A 3 -21.88 5.59 2.38
CA ARG A 3 -21.14 5.05 1.28
C ARG A 3 -20.82 3.58 1.56
N GLY A 4 -21.79 2.84 2.08
CA GLY A 4 -21.55 1.59 2.68
C GLY A 4 -21.20 0.51 1.70
N LEU A 5 -21.61 -0.66 2.03
CA LEU A 5 -21.37 -1.90 1.31
C LEU A 5 -21.64 -1.83 -0.21
N GLY A 6 -22.53 -0.93 -0.66
CA GLY A 6 -22.83 -0.74 -2.08
C GLY A 6 -21.67 -0.16 -2.90
N ASP A 7 -20.96 0.83 -2.37
CA ASP A 7 -19.83 1.44 -3.07
C ASP A 7 -18.60 0.53 -3.07
N VAL A 8 -18.36 -0.14 -1.97
CA VAL A 8 -17.28 -1.15 -1.86
C VAL A 8 -17.54 -2.30 -2.84
N TYR A 9 -18.75 -2.78 -2.92
CA TYR A 9 -19.14 -3.85 -3.83
C TYR A 9 -18.98 -3.45 -5.31
N LYS A 10 -19.39 -2.25 -5.68
CA LYS A 10 -19.21 -1.72 -7.04
C LYS A 10 -17.73 -1.62 -7.42
N ARG A 11 -16.89 -1.14 -6.51
CA ARG A 11 -15.44 -1.05 -6.74
C ARG A 11 -14.82 -2.43 -6.97
N GLN A 12 -15.22 -3.42 -6.20
CA GLN A 12 -14.76 -4.80 -6.36
C GLN A 12 -15.11 -5.36 -7.75
N MET A 13 -16.32 -5.14 -8.21
CA MET A 13 -16.72 -5.55 -9.55
C MET A 13 -15.96 -4.80 -10.64
N GLN A 14 -15.69 -3.51 -10.45
CA GLN A 14 -14.94 -2.69 -11.39
C GLN A 14 -13.51 -3.19 -11.57
N TYR A 15 -12.77 -3.41 -10.48
CA TYR A 15 -11.38 -3.82 -10.65
C TYR A 15 -11.24 -5.26 -11.18
N ILE A 16 -12.18 -6.14 -10.89
CA ILE A 16 -12.22 -7.46 -11.52
C ILE A 16 -12.49 -7.34 -13.03
N ALA A 17 -13.42 -6.48 -13.44
CA ALA A 17 -13.69 -6.21 -14.85
C ALA A 17 -12.45 -5.63 -15.56
N TYR A 18 -11.72 -4.73 -14.94
CA TYR A 18 -10.46 -4.23 -15.48
C TYR A 18 -9.40 -5.33 -15.61
N ALA A 19 -9.29 -6.21 -14.64
CA ALA A 19 -8.39 -7.35 -14.70
C ALA A 19 -8.72 -8.29 -15.88
N GLN A 20 -9.99 -8.56 -16.10
CA GLN A 20 -10.46 -9.39 -17.23
C GLN A 20 -10.14 -8.78 -18.60
N ARG A 21 -10.15 -7.45 -18.69
CA ARG A 21 -9.79 -6.73 -19.92
C ARG A 21 -8.29 -6.54 -20.11
N GLY A 22 -7.49 -6.89 -19.12
CA GLY A 22 -6.06 -6.66 -19.14
C GLY A 22 -5.63 -5.24 -18.77
N GLU A 23 -6.54 -4.41 -18.25
CA GLU A 23 -6.27 -3.05 -17.80
C GLU A 23 -5.70 -3.06 -16.37
N LEU A 24 -4.47 -3.58 -16.23
CA LEU A 24 -3.84 -3.81 -14.91
C LEU A 24 -3.63 -2.52 -14.11
N GLU A 25 -3.31 -1.43 -14.77
CA GLU A 25 -3.09 -0.14 -14.12
C GLU A 25 -4.37 0.37 -13.43
N LYS A 26 -5.49 0.34 -14.14
CA LYS A 26 -6.79 0.72 -13.57
C LYS A 26 -7.24 -0.24 -12.47
N CYS A 27 -7.00 -1.53 -12.64
CA CYS A 27 -7.25 -2.54 -11.62
C CYS A 27 -6.44 -2.26 -10.35
N ALA A 28 -5.18 -1.89 -10.48
CA ALA A 28 -4.31 -1.53 -9.36
C ALA A 28 -4.81 -0.30 -8.62
N GLU A 29 -5.22 0.75 -9.33
CA GLU A 29 -5.77 1.98 -8.73
C GLU A 29 -7.07 1.71 -7.97
N GLU A 30 -8.03 1.05 -8.59
CA GLU A 30 -9.34 0.78 -7.98
C GLU A 30 -9.27 -0.21 -6.81
N SER A 31 -8.29 -1.11 -6.81
CA SER A 31 -8.09 -2.08 -5.73
C SER A 31 -7.18 -1.59 -4.61
N PHE A 32 -6.61 -0.39 -4.71
CA PHE A 32 -5.62 0.11 -3.76
C PHE A 32 -6.14 0.21 -2.32
N ASP A 33 -7.41 0.54 -2.14
CA ASP A 33 -8.05 0.65 -0.83
C ASP A 33 -8.41 -0.70 -0.19
N CYS A 34 -8.11 -1.80 -0.86
CA CYS A 34 -8.43 -3.13 -0.36
C CYS A 34 -7.57 -3.52 0.84
N VAL A 35 -8.20 -3.82 1.96
CA VAL A 35 -7.52 -4.26 3.20
C VAL A 35 -7.40 -5.79 3.31
N SER A 36 -7.75 -6.51 2.26
CA SER A 36 -7.65 -7.98 2.20
C SER A 36 -8.43 -8.73 3.28
N CYS A 37 -9.60 -8.22 3.66
CA CYS A 37 -10.45 -8.86 4.68
C CYS A 37 -11.09 -10.18 4.23
N GLY A 38 -11.14 -10.44 2.92
CA GLY A 38 -11.64 -11.69 2.35
C GLY A 38 -13.15 -11.83 2.26
N CYS A 39 -13.94 -10.85 2.71
CA CYS A 39 -15.41 -10.94 2.70
C CYS A 39 -15.99 -11.12 1.29
N CYS A 40 -15.43 -10.43 0.29
CA CYS A 40 -15.86 -10.56 -1.10
C CYS A 40 -15.57 -11.95 -1.68
N SER A 41 -14.44 -12.56 -1.30
CA SER A 41 -14.07 -13.91 -1.74
C SER A 41 -15.04 -14.97 -1.21
N VAL A 42 -15.42 -14.84 0.04
CA VAL A 42 -16.36 -15.77 0.71
C VAL A 42 -17.74 -15.69 0.08
N ARG A 43 -18.18 -14.51 -0.30
CA ARG A 43 -19.52 -14.28 -0.86
C ARG A 43 -19.61 -14.51 -2.37
N CYS A 44 -18.49 -14.60 -3.06
CA CYS A 44 -18.48 -14.74 -4.50
C CYS A 44 -18.91 -16.12 -4.95
N PRO A 45 -20.03 -16.27 -5.73
CA PRO A 45 -20.48 -17.56 -6.22
C PRO A 45 -19.55 -18.16 -7.30
N ALA A 46 -18.73 -17.33 -7.92
CA ALA A 46 -17.75 -17.75 -8.93
C ALA A 46 -16.43 -18.26 -8.33
N GLY A 47 -16.26 -18.18 -7.02
CA GLY A 47 -15.03 -18.63 -6.36
C GLY A 47 -13.80 -17.76 -6.63
N ILE A 48 -13.99 -16.50 -7.00
CA ILE A 48 -12.89 -15.56 -7.28
C ILE A 48 -12.34 -14.98 -5.99
N SER A 49 -11.01 -14.95 -5.86
CA SER A 49 -10.34 -14.25 -4.78
C SER A 49 -10.03 -12.80 -5.20
N HIS A 50 -10.96 -11.89 -4.99
CA HIS A 50 -10.83 -10.48 -5.37
C HIS A 50 -9.59 -9.80 -4.78
N PRO A 51 -9.27 -9.97 -3.48
CA PRO A 51 -8.08 -9.36 -2.89
C PRO A 51 -6.78 -9.80 -3.57
N MET A 52 -6.70 -11.07 -3.94
CA MET A 52 -5.51 -11.61 -4.61
C MET A 52 -5.35 -11.09 -6.04
N VAL A 53 -6.44 -10.93 -6.77
CA VAL A 53 -6.42 -10.31 -8.10
C VAL A 53 -5.94 -8.86 -8.02
N GLY A 54 -6.47 -8.08 -7.09
CA GLY A 54 -6.04 -6.72 -6.85
C GLY A 54 -4.56 -6.62 -6.44
N LEU A 55 -4.10 -7.49 -5.56
CA LEU A 55 -2.71 -7.55 -5.14
C LEU A 55 -1.78 -7.90 -6.31
N LEU A 56 -2.15 -8.89 -7.13
CA LEU A 56 -1.39 -9.26 -8.31
C LEU A 56 -1.29 -8.10 -9.31
N ALA A 57 -2.39 -7.41 -9.56
CA ALA A 57 -2.42 -6.26 -10.45
C ALA A 57 -1.51 -5.13 -9.95
N ARG A 58 -1.54 -4.83 -8.65
CA ARG A 58 -0.65 -3.83 -8.03
C ARG A 58 0.82 -4.21 -8.16
N ARG A 59 1.16 -5.46 -7.92
CA ARG A 59 2.54 -5.97 -8.05
C ARG A 59 3.04 -5.92 -9.49
N LEU A 60 2.22 -6.33 -10.43
CA LEU A 60 2.57 -6.29 -11.86
C LEU A 60 2.71 -4.85 -12.37
N THR A 61 1.82 -3.97 -11.97
CA THR A 61 1.89 -2.55 -12.30
C THR A 61 3.16 -1.92 -11.74
N GLY A 62 3.50 -2.19 -10.48
CA GLY A 62 4.72 -1.69 -9.86
C GLY A 62 6.01 -2.23 -10.49
N LYS A 63 5.98 -3.45 -11.00
CA LYS A 63 7.16 -4.08 -11.59
C LYS A 63 7.39 -3.68 -13.06
N TYR A 64 6.33 -3.58 -13.86
CA TYR A 64 6.45 -3.46 -15.31
C TYR A 64 5.94 -2.15 -15.90
N ILE A 65 5.00 -1.47 -15.27
CA ILE A 65 4.33 -0.31 -15.83
C ILE A 65 4.79 0.98 -15.15
N ALA A 66 4.72 1.04 -13.81
CA ALA A 66 5.11 2.22 -13.06
C ALA A 66 6.63 2.39 -13.04
N PRO A 67 7.15 3.61 -13.20
CA PRO A 67 8.58 3.85 -13.06
C PRO A 67 9.00 3.62 -11.61
N LYS A 68 10.18 3.07 -11.42
CA LYS A 68 10.77 2.91 -10.09
C LYS A 68 11.03 4.28 -9.47
N SER A 69 10.80 4.36 -8.18
CA SER A 69 11.05 5.58 -7.41
C SER A 69 12.55 5.67 -7.08
N GLU A 70 13.27 6.52 -7.78
CA GLU A 70 14.73 6.69 -7.62
C GLU A 70 15.10 7.08 -6.18
N HIS A 71 14.30 7.93 -5.55
CA HIS A 71 14.57 8.36 -4.17
C HIS A 71 14.42 7.22 -3.15
N LEU A 72 13.53 6.26 -3.40
CA LEU A 72 13.39 5.08 -2.55
C LEU A 72 14.56 4.11 -2.72
N GLU A 73 15.00 3.87 -3.95
CA GLU A 73 16.17 3.05 -4.22
C GLU A 73 17.41 3.62 -3.54
N LYS A 74 17.62 4.91 -3.69
CA LYS A 74 18.73 5.62 -3.04
C LYS A 74 18.65 5.55 -1.51
N ARG A 75 17.46 5.68 -0.93
CA ARG A 75 17.25 5.54 0.51
C ARG A 75 17.55 4.12 1.00
N VAL A 76 17.14 3.11 0.24
CA VAL A 76 17.45 1.70 0.55
C VAL A 76 18.95 1.43 0.53
N GLU A 77 19.67 1.95 -0.46
CA GLU A 77 21.12 1.86 -0.54
C GLU A 77 21.79 2.53 0.67
N GLU A 78 21.35 3.74 1.03
CA GLU A 78 21.85 4.46 2.22
C GLU A 78 21.62 3.66 3.52
N ILE A 79 20.50 2.96 3.64
CA ILE A 79 20.20 2.09 4.78
C ILE A 79 21.14 0.88 4.80
N HIS A 80 21.38 0.25 3.65
CA HIS A 80 22.30 -0.90 3.55
C HIS A 80 23.76 -0.52 3.85
N GLU A 81 24.16 0.69 3.52
CA GLU A 81 25.48 1.23 3.84
C GLU A 81 25.65 1.60 5.32
N GLY A 82 24.57 1.58 6.10
CA GLY A 82 24.59 1.89 7.53
C GLY A 82 24.63 3.38 7.87
N LYS A 83 24.26 4.24 6.94
CA LYS A 83 24.28 5.71 7.13
C LYS A 83 23.43 6.18 8.32
N TYR A 84 22.35 5.46 8.62
CA TYR A 84 21.41 5.80 9.68
C TYR A 84 21.60 5.01 10.98
N ASP A 85 22.56 4.08 11.03
CA ASP A 85 22.76 3.22 12.20
C ASP A 85 23.08 4.01 13.46
N ASP A 86 23.95 5.02 13.37
CA ASP A 86 24.31 5.89 14.48
C ASP A 86 23.10 6.70 15.01
N LEU A 87 22.26 7.18 14.09
CA LEU A 87 21.03 7.91 14.43
C LEU A 87 20.01 7.00 15.12
N ILE A 88 19.88 5.78 14.65
CA ILE A 88 18.99 4.77 15.23
C ILE A 88 19.45 4.44 16.65
N GLU A 89 20.74 4.21 16.87
CA GLU A 89 21.29 3.98 18.20
C GLU A 89 21.05 5.15 19.15
N GLN A 90 21.29 6.37 18.70
CA GLN A 90 21.02 7.58 19.50
C GLN A 90 19.55 7.69 19.90
N ILE A 91 18.63 7.38 18.97
CA ILE A 91 17.19 7.40 19.24
C ILE A 91 16.82 6.32 20.26
N MET A 92 17.38 5.13 20.13
CA MET A 92 17.09 4.01 21.04
C MET A 92 17.58 4.26 22.47
N GLN A 93 18.62 5.08 22.65
CA GLN A 93 19.16 5.44 23.95
C GLN A 93 18.46 6.64 24.59
N LYS A 94 17.65 7.39 23.85
CA LYS A 94 16.94 8.57 24.38
C LYS A 94 15.81 8.19 25.33
N PRO A 95 15.60 9.00 26.39
CA PRO A 95 14.44 8.82 27.26
C PRO A 95 13.13 9.11 26.52
N ILE A 96 12.05 8.52 26.99
CA ILE A 96 10.71 8.62 26.36
C ILE A 96 10.26 10.08 26.20
N THR A 97 10.58 10.94 27.16
CA THR A 97 10.23 12.37 27.13
C THR A 97 10.82 13.09 25.93
N ASP A 98 12.10 12.86 25.62
CA ASP A 98 12.78 13.47 24.48
C ASP A 98 12.22 12.93 23.16
N MET A 99 11.88 11.66 23.11
CA MET A 99 11.24 11.05 21.95
C MET A 99 9.85 11.62 21.68
N GLN A 100 9.08 11.90 22.73
CA GLN A 100 7.76 12.55 22.62
C GLN A 100 7.89 13.99 22.08
N GLU A 101 8.88 14.74 22.53
CA GLU A 101 9.15 16.08 22.00
C GLU A 101 9.53 16.03 20.51
N LEU A 102 10.40 15.13 20.11
CA LEU A 102 10.76 14.94 18.71
C LEU A 102 9.55 14.57 17.85
N TYR A 103 8.68 13.69 18.35
CA TYR A 103 7.47 13.31 17.66
C TYR A 103 6.49 14.47 17.48
N ASN A 104 6.32 15.29 18.53
CA ASN A 104 5.42 16.44 18.47
C ASN A 104 5.91 17.54 17.52
N ASN A 105 7.22 17.69 17.42
CA ASN A 105 7.86 18.71 16.58
C ASN A 105 8.21 18.21 15.17
N ARG A 106 7.79 16.99 14.80
CA ARG A 106 8.08 16.45 13.47
C ARG A 106 7.43 17.26 12.36
N GLU A 107 8.09 17.34 11.23
CA GLU A 107 7.48 17.84 10.00
C GLU A 107 6.40 16.86 9.52
N ILE A 108 5.21 17.39 9.33
CA ILE A 108 4.10 16.61 8.78
C ILE A 108 3.96 16.99 7.32
N GLU A 109 4.16 16.03 6.45
CA GLU A 109 3.88 16.20 5.02
C GLU A 109 2.39 16.47 4.82
N LYS A 110 2.08 17.53 4.11
CA LYS A 110 0.71 17.92 3.82
C LYS A 110 0.23 17.29 2.52
#